data_3d92f0573f80352d95fe9f6da1cb1e90
#
_entry.id   3d92f0573f80352d95fe9f6da1cb1e90
#
_cell.length_a   1.000
_cell.length_b   1.000
_cell.length_c   1.000
_cell.angle_alpha   90.00
_cell.angle_beta   90.00
_cell.angle_gamma   90.00
#
_symmetry.space_group_name_H-M   'P 1'
#
loop_
_entity.id
_entity.type
_entity.pdbx_description
1 polymer ?
#
loop_
_entity_poly.entity_id
_entity_poly.type
_entity_poly.pdbx_seq_one_letter_code
_entity_poly.pdbx_strand_id
1 'polypeptide(L)'
;MKSEEVELFASQLLSVFRQNQKVDRVTLPLFKFLDQLFTSGCLESVLENPSSQFSGNLFTLCKTEIAKSGDPNKLMHSGDVFCQLLQSADRGTIQRTLTQLSILLCHRFPRVRKATAEKLYEALLTFTERDIVPEDQLDNVMELLSETKWDSGVAELRPVRNKICELAGVPVPTVARPEPH
;
A
#
# COMPACT_ATOMS: atom_id res chain seq x y z
N MET A 1 -17.84 -7.29 -18.33
CA MET A 1 -16.88 -8.44 -18.32
C MET A 1 -17.36 -9.44 -17.28
N LYS A 2 -17.41 -10.71 -17.64
CA LYS A 2 -17.81 -11.78 -16.72
C LYS A 2 -16.72 -11.98 -15.65
N SER A 3 -17.12 -12.42 -14.45
CA SER A 3 -16.20 -12.62 -13.31
C SER A 3 -15.01 -13.53 -13.68
N GLU A 4 -15.25 -14.59 -14.45
CA GLU A 4 -14.19 -15.51 -14.91
C GLU A 4 -13.18 -14.83 -15.85
N GLU A 5 -13.65 -13.92 -16.69
CA GLU A 5 -12.78 -13.15 -17.59
C GLU A 5 -11.91 -12.16 -16.82
N VAL A 6 -12.45 -11.54 -15.76
CA VAL A 6 -11.70 -10.65 -14.87
C VAL A 6 -10.64 -11.44 -14.11
N GLU A 7 -10.98 -12.62 -13.60
CA GLU A 7 -10.02 -13.50 -12.92
C GLU A 7 -8.86 -13.88 -13.84
N LEU A 8 -9.16 -14.25 -15.09
CA LEU A 8 -8.14 -14.57 -16.07
C LEU A 8 -7.25 -13.36 -16.38
N PHE A 9 -7.86 -12.20 -16.60
CA PHE A 9 -7.13 -10.97 -16.86
C PHE A 9 -6.23 -10.59 -15.68
N ALA A 10 -6.75 -10.67 -14.47
CA ALA A 10 -5.98 -10.42 -13.24
C ALA A 10 -4.79 -11.38 -13.12
N SER A 11 -5.00 -12.65 -13.43
CA SER A 11 -3.95 -13.66 -13.44
C SER A 11 -2.86 -13.34 -14.46
N GLN A 12 -3.24 -12.86 -15.64
CA GLN A 12 -2.29 -12.45 -16.67
C GLN A 12 -1.46 -11.22 -16.24
N LEU A 13 -2.08 -10.25 -15.57
CA LEU A 13 -1.37 -9.09 -15.01
C LEU A 13 -0.31 -9.52 -14.00
N LEU A 14 -0.66 -10.45 -13.11
CA LEU A 14 0.31 -10.99 -12.14
C LEU A 14 1.46 -11.71 -12.83
N SER A 15 1.18 -12.44 -13.90
CA SER A 15 2.20 -13.14 -14.67
C SER A 15 3.18 -12.18 -15.31
N VAL A 16 2.69 -11.10 -15.94
CA VAL A 16 3.54 -10.04 -16.51
C VAL A 16 4.41 -9.41 -15.43
N PHE A 17 3.85 -9.11 -14.29
CA PHE A 17 4.60 -8.52 -13.18
C PHE A 17 5.68 -9.49 -12.67
N ARG A 18 5.30 -10.75 -12.48
CA ARG A 18 6.23 -11.78 -11.97
C ARG A 18 7.42 -11.98 -12.90
N GLN A 19 7.18 -11.97 -14.20
CA GLN A 19 8.21 -12.18 -15.21
C GLN A 19 9.13 -10.98 -15.41
N ASN A 20 8.71 -9.78 -14.96
CA ASN A 20 9.43 -8.54 -15.19
C ASN A 20 9.88 -7.84 -13.90
N GLN A 21 10.06 -8.59 -12.82
CA GLN A 21 10.53 -8.04 -11.55
C GLN A 21 11.87 -7.31 -11.75
N LYS A 22 11.95 -6.09 -11.20
CA LYS A 22 13.12 -5.21 -11.28
C LYS A 22 13.42 -4.66 -12.69
N VAL A 23 12.52 -4.86 -13.64
CA VAL A 23 12.64 -4.27 -14.98
C VAL A 23 11.81 -2.99 -15.01
N ASP A 24 12.42 -1.86 -14.65
CA ASP A 24 11.73 -0.59 -14.43
C ASP A 24 10.94 -0.10 -15.63
N ARG A 25 11.47 -0.32 -16.86
CA ARG A 25 10.75 0.05 -18.09
C ARG A 25 9.41 -0.67 -18.26
N VAL A 26 9.19 -1.77 -17.54
CA VAL A 26 7.92 -2.51 -17.52
C VAL A 26 7.14 -2.22 -16.24
N THR A 27 7.81 -2.26 -15.09
CA THR A 27 7.13 -2.19 -13.79
C THR A 27 6.64 -0.79 -13.44
N LEU A 28 7.34 0.27 -13.85
CA LEU A 28 6.86 1.64 -13.62
C LEU A 28 5.55 1.93 -14.38
N PRO A 29 5.45 1.67 -15.69
CA PRO A 29 4.18 1.79 -16.39
C PRO A 29 3.11 0.84 -15.84
N LEU A 30 3.50 -0.35 -15.39
CA LEU A 30 2.59 -1.32 -14.82
C LEU A 30 1.95 -0.82 -13.54
N PHE A 31 2.69 -0.17 -12.64
CA PHE A 31 2.14 0.45 -11.44
C PHE A 31 1.06 1.48 -11.79
N LYS A 32 1.34 2.35 -12.76
CA LYS A 32 0.38 3.36 -13.21
C LYS A 32 -0.87 2.73 -13.83
N PHE A 33 -0.66 1.69 -14.63
CA PHE A 33 -1.76 0.96 -15.26
C PHE A 33 -2.65 0.27 -14.23
N LEU A 34 -2.04 -0.38 -13.24
CA LEU A 34 -2.77 -1.02 -12.13
C LEU A 34 -3.61 0.00 -11.36
N ASP A 35 -3.02 1.14 -11.01
CA ASP A 35 -3.74 2.20 -10.30
C ASP A 35 -4.96 2.66 -11.10
N GLN A 36 -4.83 2.86 -12.41
CA GLN A 36 -5.93 3.21 -13.29
C GLN A 36 -7.02 2.13 -13.37
N LEU A 37 -6.61 0.86 -13.42
CA LEU A 37 -7.55 -0.26 -13.44
C LEU A 37 -8.36 -0.34 -12.14
N PHE A 38 -7.73 -0.16 -11.01
CA PHE A 38 -8.41 -0.12 -9.71
C PHE A 38 -9.41 1.04 -9.67
N THR A 39 -8.99 2.21 -10.10
CA THR A 39 -9.84 3.41 -10.12
C THR A 39 -11.03 3.25 -11.05
N SER A 40 -10.87 2.54 -12.17
CA SER A 40 -11.95 2.29 -13.13
C SER A 40 -13.01 1.30 -12.64
N GLY A 41 -12.73 0.54 -11.59
CA GLY A 41 -13.62 -0.51 -11.09
C GLY A 41 -13.51 -1.84 -11.83
N CYS A 42 -12.61 -1.96 -12.81
CA CYS A 42 -12.46 -3.20 -13.60
C CYS A 42 -12.09 -4.43 -12.75
N LEU A 43 -11.41 -4.23 -11.63
CA LEU A 43 -10.94 -5.30 -10.76
C LEU A 43 -11.83 -5.53 -9.54
N GLU A 44 -12.96 -4.84 -9.45
CA GLU A 44 -13.85 -4.89 -8.28
C GLU A 44 -14.27 -6.32 -7.92
N SER A 45 -14.70 -7.10 -8.89
CA SER A 45 -15.17 -8.46 -8.65
C SER A 45 -14.09 -9.37 -8.04
N VAL A 46 -12.84 -9.17 -8.44
CA VAL A 46 -11.69 -9.91 -7.92
C VAL A 46 -11.34 -9.45 -6.50
N LEU A 47 -11.40 -8.15 -6.26
CA LEU A 47 -11.12 -7.57 -4.94
C LEU A 47 -12.17 -7.92 -3.90
N GLU A 48 -13.44 -8.02 -4.29
CA GLU A 48 -14.55 -8.37 -3.41
C GLU A 48 -14.64 -9.86 -3.11
N ASN A 49 -13.99 -10.69 -3.91
CA ASN A 49 -14.01 -12.14 -3.71
C ASN A 49 -13.01 -12.54 -2.62
N PRO A 50 -13.48 -12.96 -1.42
CA PRO A 50 -12.57 -13.33 -0.34
C PRO A 50 -11.75 -14.59 -0.64
N SER A 51 -12.15 -15.39 -1.64
CA SER A 51 -11.41 -16.57 -2.07
C SER A 51 -10.31 -16.25 -3.09
N SER A 52 -10.32 -15.04 -3.67
CA SER A 52 -9.32 -14.66 -4.65
C SER A 52 -7.97 -14.39 -3.98
N GLN A 53 -6.91 -14.90 -4.57
CA GLN A 53 -5.54 -14.67 -4.11
C GLN A 53 -4.88 -13.48 -4.82
N PHE A 54 -5.60 -12.79 -5.70
CA PHE A 54 -5.06 -11.71 -6.52
C PHE A 54 -4.44 -10.60 -5.66
N SER A 55 -5.18 -10.06 -4.69
CA SER A 55 -4.68 -8.96 -3.86
C SER A 55 -3.45 -9.35 -3.05
N GLY A 56 -3.44 -10.53 -2.45
CA GLY A 56 -2.29 -11.02 -1.69
C GLY A 56 -1.07 -11.25 -2.56
N ASN A 57 -1.26 -11.81 -3.74
CA ASN A 57 -0.18 -12.03 -4.70
C ASN A 57 0.35 -10.71 -5.26
N LEU A 58 -0.52 -9.77 -5.58
CA LEU A 58 -0.11 -8.44 -6.04
C LEU A 58 0.66 -7.70 -4.95
N PHE A 59 0.20 -7.76 -3.71
CA PHE A 59 0.93 -7.19 -2.57
C PHE A 59 2.37 -7.72 -2.51
N THR A 60 2.54 -9.04 -2.58
CA THR A 60 3.87 -9.66 -2.51
C THR A 60 4.77 -9.21 -3.66
N LEU A 61 4.22 -9.15 -4.87
CA LEU A 61 4.97 -8.69 -6.05
C LEU A 61 5.40 -7.22 -5.92
N CYS A 62 4.50 -6.36 -5.46
CA CYS A 62 4.82 -4.94 -5.22
C CYS A 62 5.91 -4.77 -4.17
N LYS A 63 5.80 -5.49 -3.06
CA LYS A 63 6.77 -5.44 -1.97
C LYS A 63 8.16 -5.89 -2.43
N THR A 64 8.21 -6.98 -3.18
CA THR A 64 9.47 -7.51 -3.74
C THR A 64 10.08 -6.52 -4.73
N GLU A 65 9.24 -5.93 -5.58
CA GLU A 65 9.69 -4.98 -6.60
C GLU A 65 10.38 -3.76 -6.02
N ILE A 66 9.87 -3.21 -4.93
CA ILE A 66 10.42 -2.00 -4.32
C ILE A 66 11.50 -2.28 -3.27
N ALA A 67 11.77 -3.53 -2.95
CA ALA A 67 12.80 -3.88 -1.96
C ALA A 67 14.15 -3.28 -2.36
N LYS A 68 14.76 -2.53 -1.44
CA LYS A 68 16.04 -1.83 -1.63
C LYS A 68 16.03 -0.76 -2.73
N SER A 69 14.87 -0.32 -3.19
CA SER A 69 14.78 0.74 -4.19
C SER A 69 15.17 2.10 -3.59
N GLY A 70 16.00 2.84 -4.29
CA GLY A 70 16.33 4.23 -3.98
C GLY A 70 15.62 5.23 -4.89
N ASP A 71 14.67 4.80 -5.71
CA ASP A 71 13.93 5.67 -6.63
C ASP A 71 12.63 6.17 -5.98
N PRO A 72 12.55 7.47 -5.62
CA PRO A 72 11.33 8.03 -5.00
C PRO A 72 10.09 7.86 -5.88
N ASN A 73 10.20 8.00 -7.19
CA ASN A 73 9.06 7.87 -8.11
C ASN A 73 8.51 6.44 -8.09
N LYS A 74 9.39 5.45 -8.13
CA LYS A 74 9.00 4.04 -8.04
C LYS A 74 8.29 3.74 -6.72
N LEU A 75 8.83 4.24 -5.62
CA LEU A 75 8.22 4.07 -4.29
C LEU A 75 6.85 4.75 -4.19
N MET A 76 6.70 5.95 -4.76
CA MET A 76 5.43 6.67 -4.76
C MET A 76 4.36 5.95 -5.60
N HIS A 77 4.72 5.47 -6.78
CA HIS A 77 3.80 4.70 -7.62
C HIS A 77 3.40 3.36 -6.99
N SER A 78 4.33 2.70 -6.32
CA SER A 78 3.99 1.50 -5.54
C SER A 78 3.03 1.82 -4.40
N GLY A 79 3.23 2.95 -3.74
CA GLY A 79 2.33 3.46 -2.69
C GLY A 79 0.90 3.64 -3.18
N ASP A 80 0.72 4.14 -4.40
CA ASP A 80 -0.59 4.27 -5.02
C ASP A 80 -1.28 2.90 -5.15
N VAL A 81 -0.55 1.89 -5.61
CA VAL A 81 -1.07 0.52 -5.75
C VAL A 81 -1.37 -0.10 -4.38
N PHE A 82 -0.49 0.09 -3.39
CA PHE A 82 -0.74 -0.39 -2.03
C PHE A 82 -2.03 0.22 -1.45
N CYS A 83 -2.26 1.50 -1.64
CA CYS A 83 -3.49 2.15 -1.18
C CYS A 83 -4.73 1.57 -1.85
N GLN A 84 -4.65 1.23 -3.14
CA GLN A 84 -5.75 0.55 -3.84
C GLN A 84 -6.03 -0.84 -3.25
N LEU A 85 -5.02 -1.55 -2.76
CA LEU A 85 -5.18 -2.87 -2.15
C LEU A 85 -5.95 -2.83 -0.82
N LEU A 86 -6.10 -1.66 -0.21
CA LEU A 86 -6.91 -1.50 1.01
C LEU A 86 -8.40 -1.76 0.78
N GLN A 87 -8.86 -1.79 -0.47
CA GLN A 87 -10.25 -2.15 -0.81
C GLN A 87 -10.47 -3.66 -0.96
N SER A 88 -9.45 -4.48 -0.70
CA SER A 88 -9.56 -5.94 -0.79
C SER A 88 -10.48 -6.51 0.27
N ALA A 89 -11.23 -7.57 -0.08
CA ALA A 89 -12.01 -8.34 0.89
C ALA A 89 -11.14 -9.24 1.76
N ASP A 90 -9.87 -9.45 1.41
CA ASP A 90 -8.94 -10.24 2.21
C ASP A 90 -8.35 -9.40 3.34
N ARG A 91 -8.79 -9.66 4.57
CA ARG A 91 -8.35 -8.92 5.75
C ARG A 91 -6.83 -9.02 5.98
N GLY A 92 -6.26 -10.18 5.70
CA GLY A 92 -4.81 -10.37 5.81
C GLY A 92 -4.03 -9.45 4.88
N THR A 93 -4.51 -9.26 3.66
CA THR A 93 -3.91 -8.32 2.70
C THR A 93 -4.02 -6.88 3.19
N ILE A 94 -5.17 -6.46 3.72
CA ILE A 94 -5.33 -5.11 4.29
C ILE A 94 -4.30 -4.88 5.39
N GLN A 95 -4.14 -5.81 6.31
CA GLN A 95 -3.21 -5.67 7.43
C GLN A 95 -1.75 -5.58 6.98
N ARG A 96 -1.35 -6.45 6.04
CA ARG A 96 0.01 -6.41 5.47
C ARG A 96 0.25 -5.12 4.70
N THR A 97 -0.75 -4.64 3.99
CA THR A 97 -0.67 -3.39 3.23
C THR A 97 -0.53 -2.19 4.16
N LEU A 98 -1.30 -2.12 5.24
CA LEU A 98 -1.15 -1.06 6.25
C LEU A 98 0.25 -1.08 6.87
N THR A 99 0.78 -2.25 7.17
CA THR A 99 2.15 -2.39 7.69
C THR A 99 3.16 -1.84 6.70
N GLN A 100 3.03 -2.17 5.43
CA GLN A 100 3.93 -1.67 4.37
C GLN A 100 3.82 -0.15 4.21
N LEU A 101 2.60 0.40 4.21
CA LEU A 101 2.39 1.85 4.14
C LEU A 101 2.99 2.56 5.34
N SER A 102 2.92 1.95 6.54
CA SER A 102 3.53 2.52 7.74
C SER A 102 5.06 2.60 7.62
N ILE A 103 5.69 1.65 6.95
CA ILE A 103 7.12 1.70 6.65
C ILE A 103 7.42 2.89 5.72
N LEU A 104 6.61 3.10 4.69
CA LEU A 104 6.77 4.22 3.76
C LEU A 104 6.55 5.58 4.44
N LEU A 105 5.70 5.66 5.46
CA LEU A 105 5.50 6.90 6.24
C LEU A 105 6.76 7.35 6.97
N CYS A 106 7.70 6.47 7.22
CA CYS A 106 9.00 6.78 7.84
C CYS A 106 10.17 6.55 6.89
N HIS A 107 9.90 6.52 5.60
CA HIS A 107 10.96 6.40 4.59
C HIS A 107 11.90 7.61 4.65
N ARG A 108 13.17 7.41 4.28
CA ARG A 108 14.19 8.48 4.32
C ARG A 108 13.88 9.66 3.39
N PHE A 109 13.10 9.45 2.32
CA PHE A 109 12.75 10.52 1.38
C PHE A 109 11.46 11.24 1.80
N PRO A 110 11.51 12.56 2.09
CA PRO A 110 10.32 13.32 2.48
C PRO A 110 9.18 13.25 1.46
N ARG A 111 9.49 13.23 0.15
CA ARG A 111 8.48 13.12 -0.91
C ARG A 111 7.66 11.84 -0.79
N VAL A 112 8.32 10.73 -0.47
CA VAL A 112 7.67 9.42 -0.28
C VAL A 112 6.76 9.47 0.93
N ARG A 113 7.22 10.03 2.04
CA ARG A 113 6.42 10.13 3.27
C ARG A 113 5.16 10.97 3.05
N LYS A 114 5.31 12.15 2.44
CA LYS A 114 4.18 13.05 2.14
C LYS A 114 3.16 12.40 1.22
N ALA A 115 3.62 11.82 0.12
CA ALA A 115 2.75 11.15 -0.84
C ALA A 115 2.01 9.98 -0.18
N THR A 116 2.68 9.19 0.64
CA THR A 116 2.08 8.06 1.35
C THR A 116 0.98 8.53 2.31
N ALA A 117 1.26 9.58 3.10
CA ALA A 117 0.28 10.11 4.04
C ALA A 117 -0.96 10.65 3.34
N GLU A 118 -0.80 11.38 2.24
CA GLU A 118 -1.90 11.91 1.44
C GLU A 118 -2.75 10.80 0.83
N LYS A 119 -2.10 9.80 0.23
CA LYS A 119 -2.80 8.68 -0.41
C LYS A 119 -3.52 7.79 0.59
N LEU A 120 -2.88 7.53 1.73
CA LEU A 120 -3.53 6.74 2.78
C LEU A 120 -4.76 7.49 3.34
N TYR A 121 -4.65 8.79 3.53
CA TYR A 121 -5.79 9.62 3.96
C TYR A 121 -6.94 9.53 2.96
N GLU A 122 -6.66 9.68 1.66
CA GLU A 122 -7.67 9.55 0.60
C GLU A 122 -8.31 8.16 0.59
N ALA A 123 -7.50 7.11 0.77
CA ALA A 123 -8.02 5.73 0.79
C ALA A 123 -8.96 5.50 1.96
N LEU A 124 -8.64 6.03 3.13
CA LEU A 124 -9.51 5.91 4.31
C LEU A 124 -10.83 6.67 4.13
N LEU A 125 -10.82 7.78 3.40
CA LEU A 125 -12.04 8.50 3.03
C LEU A 125 -12.89 7.73 2.01
N THR A 126 -12.23 7.05 1.07
CA THR A 126 -12.89 6.43 -0.09
C THR A 126 -13.43 5.04 0.24
N PHE A 127 -12.66 4.22 0.97
CA PHE A 127 -12.97 2.81 1.19
C PHE A 127 -13.60 2.57 2.57
N THR A 128 -14.60 3.37 2.92
CA THR A 128 -15.25 3.34 4.24
C THR A 128 -15.93 2.02 4.57
N GLU A 129 -16.32 1.24 3.55
CA GLU A 129 -17.04 -0.03 3.72
C GLU A 129 -16.13 -1.18 4.16
N ARG A 130 -14.80 -1.00 4.12
CA ARG A 130 -13.85 -2.08 4.36
C ARG A 130 -13.34 -2.18 5.80
N ASP A 131 -13.74 -1.28 6.68
CA ASP A 131 -13.24 -1.27 8.07
C ASP A 131 -11.71 -1.40 8.14
N ILE A 132 -11.01 -0.62 7.31
CA ILE A 132 -9.54 -0.66 7.20
C ILE A 132 -8.90 -0.41 8.56
N VAL A 133 -9.41 0.60 9.27
CA VAL A 133 -9.05 0.96 10.64
C VAL A 133 -10.31 0.82 11.50
N PRO A 134 -10.21 0.39 12.77
CA PRO A 134 -11.38 0.35 13.64
C PRO A 134 -12.15 1.67 13.63
N GLU A 135 -13.47 1.59 13.50
CA GLU A 135 -14.34 2.75 13.30
C GLU A 135 -14.14 3.82 14.38
N ASP A 136 -13.98 3.40 15.63
CA ASP A 136 -13.74 4.30 16.76
C ASP A 136 -12.37 4.99 16.76
N GLN A 137 -11.43 4.53 15.90
CA GLN A 137 -10.09 5.09 15.78
C GLN A 137 -9.87 5.81 14.45
N LEU A 138 -10.80 5.77 13.53
CA LEU A 138 -10.64 6.32 12.19
C LEU A 138 -10.30 7.82 12.22
N ASP A 139 -11.07 8.60 12.97
CA ASP A 139 -10.87 10.04 13.05
C ASP A 139 -9.49 10.38 13.63
N ASN A 140 -9.05 9.62 14.63
CA ASN A 140 -7.73 9.81 15.25
C ASN A 140 -6.59 9.54 14.26
N VAL A 141 -6.72 8.47 13.48
CA VAL A 141 -5.72 8.13 12.44
C VAL A 141 -5.69 9.20 11.36
N MET A 142 -6.84 9.64 10.89
CA MET A 142 -6.95 10.67 9.85
C MET A 142 -6.37 12.00 10.31
N GLU A 143 -6.61 12.38 11.56
CA GLU A 143 -6.03 13.60 12.16
C GLU A 143 -4.50 13.52 12.17
N LEU A 144 -3.93 12.40 12.63
CA LEU A 144 -2.48 12.20 12.63
C LEU A 144 -1.89 12.29 11.22
N LEU A 145 -2.57 11.69 10.22
CA LEU A 145 -2.10 11.73 8.83
C LEU A 145 -2.12 13.15 8.26
N SER A 146 -3.15 13.94 8.56
CA SER A 146 -3.34 15.27 7.96
C SER A 146 -2.56 16.36 8.69
N GLU A 147 -2.37 16.27 10.00
CA GLU A 147 -1.75 17.34 10.79
C GLU A 147 -0.25 17.16 11.00
N THR A 148 0.29 15.99 10.75
CA THR A 148 1.72 15.72 10.91
C THR A 148 2.53 16.33 9.78
N LYS A 149 3.65 16.98 10.12
CA LYS A 149 4.63 17.48 9.15
C LYS A 149 5.54 16.35 8.70
N TRP A 150 5.16 15.68 7.64
CA TRP A 150 5.87 14.49 7.14
C TRP A 150 7.24 14.80 6.53
N ASP A 151 7.61 16.05 6.36
CA ASP A 151 8.95 16.47 5.99
C ASP A 151 9.89 16.70 7.18
N SER A 152 9.40 16.47 8.40
CA SER A 152 10.22 16.48 9.62
C SER A 152 11.22 15.32 9.65
N GLY A 153 12.14 15.32 10.61
CA GLY A 153 13.11 14.25 10.76
C GLY A 153 12.46 12.90 11.08
N VAL A 154 13.03 11.82 10.55
CA VAL A 154 12.47 10.47 10.72
C VAL A 154 12.35 10.10 12.21
N ALA A 155 13.31 10.53 13.04
CA ALA A 155 13.27 10.28 14.49
C ALA A 155 12.03 10.88 15.16
N GLU A 156 11.56 12.04 14.68
CA GLU A 156 10.36 12.70 15.18
C GLU A 156 9.09 12.02 14.66
N LEU A 157 9.15 11.44 13.46
CA LEU A 157 8.00 10.84 12.81
C LEU A 157 7.71 9.40 13.29
N ARG A 158 8.72 8.69 13.76
CA ARG A 158 8.55 7.30 14.24
C ARG A 158 7.49 7.17 15.34
N PRO A 159 7.46 8.02 16.38
CA PRO A 159 6.40 7.91 17.40
C PRO A 159 5.01 8.14 16.81
N VAL A 160 4.86 9.05 15.85
CA VAL A 160 3.58 9.31 15.17
C VAL A 160 3.15 8.09 14.35
N ARG A 161 4.06 7.55 13.53
CA ARG A 161 3.84 6.34 12.76
C ARG A 161 3.45 5.18 13.66
N ASN A 162 4.16 5.00 14.77
CA ASN A 162 3.88 3.93 15.71
C ASN A 162 2.48 4.08 16.32
N LYS A 163 2.07 5.32 16.62
CA LYS A 163 0.72 5.59 17.10
C LYS A 163 -0.35 5.23 16.08
N ILE A 164 -0.11 5.55 14.81
CA ILE A 164 -1.01 5.17 13.73
C ILE A 164 -1.14 3.63 13.67
N CYS A 165 -0.04 2.90 13.76
CA CYS A 165 -0.07 1.44 13.77
C CYS A 165 -0.87 0.89 14.95
N GLU A 166 -0.67 1.42 16.15
CA GLU A 166 -1.42 1.00 17.34
C GLU A 166 -2.92 1.22 17.16
N LEU A 167 -3.31 2.41 16.68
CA LEU A 167 -4.72 2.76 16.45
C LEU A 167 -5.34 1.91 15.35
N ALA A 168 -4.57 1.58 14.32
CA ALA A 168 -5.02 0.74 13.21
C ALA A 168 -5.04 -0.76 13.55
N GLY A 169 -4.43 -1.15 14.66
CA GLY A 169 -4.37 -2.54 15.09
C GLY A 169 -3.39 -3.40 14.29
N VAL A 170 -2.33 -2.78 13.76
CA VAL A 170 -1.28 -3.49 13.02
C VAL A 170 0.05 -3.43 13.77
N PRO A 171 0.95 -4.41 13.54
CA PRO A 171 2.25 -4.41 14.20
C PRO A 171 3.06 -3.16 13.84
N VAL A 172 3.78 -2.64 14.83
CA VAL A 172 4.74 -1.55 14.63
C VAL A 172 5.98 -2.12 13.93
N PRO A 173 6.41 -1.53 12.79
CA PRO A 173 7.62 -2.00 12.12
C PRO A 173 8.85 -1.82 13.02
N THR A 174 9.69 -2.86 13.05
CA THR A 174 10.94 -2.81 13.81
C THR A 174 12.05 -2.25 12.92
N VAL A 175 12.84 -1.33 13.47
CA VAL A 175 14.05 -0.84 12.79
C VAL A 175 15.09 -1.97 12.90
N ALA A 176 15.59 -2.43 11.74
CA ALA A 176 16.72 -3.35 11.74
C ALA A 176 17.91 -2.63 12.41
N ARG A 177 18.43 -3.20 13.49
CA ARG A 177 19.66 -2.68 14.09
C ARG A 177 20.79 -2.88 13.08
N PRO A 178 21.62 -1.86 12.82
CA PRO A 178 22.82 -2.12 12.04
C PRO A 178 23.61 -3.21 12.73
N GLU A 179 24.03 -4.21 11.96
CA GLU A 179 24.90 -5.26 12.53
C GLU A 179 26.16 -4.60 13.08
N PRO A 180 26.59 -4.96 14.29
CA PRO A 180 27.85 -4.46 14.84
C PRO A 180 28.98 -4.94 13.93
N HIS A 181 29.76 -3.98 13.45
CA HIS A 181 30.97 -4.30 12.67
C HIS A 181 32.00 -4.99 13.54
#